data_03e2773d3b03681bc2d8c8d6a83ee05f
#
_entry.id   03e2773d3b03681bc2d8c8d6a83ee05f
#
_cell.length_a   1.000
_cell.length_b   1.000
_cell.length_c   1.000
_cell.angle_alpha   90.00
_cell.angle_beta   90.00
_cell.angle_gamma   90.00
#
_symmetry.space_group_name_H-M   'P 1'
#
loop_
_entity.id
_entity.type
_entity.pdbx_description
1 polymer ?
#
loop_
_entity_poly.entity_id
_entity_poly.type
_entity_poly.pdbx_seq_one_letter_code
_entity_poly.pdbx_strand_id
1 'polypeptide(L)'
;TQYNAWSLNEHLSSSKWWDFGRKQGGLYVFTPSITSDNGFWYRGTADAIAQNIGFLKKSHEPYVVIASSNAVYKLDYNKVLEYHIEKNADITIVTTDLPDGKVSNYGVVTTNDDGRIVKFEEKPIESDGTLISTGVYVIRRRLLIQLIEQCMEEDRYDIVSDIIQRNKNNRKIYSYKTTDYWRNISTVDGYYNTNMDFLKPEVRNYFFKTYPDVYSKVEDLPPAKYNPGAGVSNSLISGGCIVNGKVDDSVVFKQAYIGNNST
;
A
#
# COMPACT_ATOMS: atom_id res chain seq x y z
N THR A 1 7.92 -4.68 -10.19
CA THR A 1 8.14 -3.26 -10.55
C THR A 1 8.43 -3.15 -12.05
N GLN A 2 7.83 -2.20 -12.76
CA GLN A 2 8.07 -2.05 -14.21
C GLN A 2 8.23 -0.58 -14.65
N TYR A 3 7.62 0.39 -13.97
CA TYR A 3 7.73 1.79 -14.34
C TYR A 3 8.74 2.50 -13.44
N ASN A 4 9.71 3.20 -14.04
CA ASN A 4 10.72 4.02 -13.37
C ASN A 4 11.23 3.40 -12.03
N ALA A 5 11.63 2.12 -12.10
CA ALA A 5 11.87 1.29 -10.92
C ALA A 5 13.18 1.61 -10.18
N TRP A 6 14.03 2.49 -10.70
CA TRP A 6 15.37 2.75 -10.13
C TRP A 6 15.30 3.17 -8.65
N SER A 7 14.58 4.23 -8.35
CA SER A 7 14.46 4.75 -6.98
C SER A 7 13.86 3.73 -6.01
N LEU A 8 12.82 2.98 -6.45
CA LEU A 8 12.23 1.93 -5.64
C LEU A 8 13.20 0.78 -5.40
N ASN A 9 13.92 0.33 -6.43
CA ASN A 9 14.91 -0.74 -6.31
C ASN A 9 16.07 -0.33 -5.41
N GLU A 10 16.53 0.92 -5.50
CA GLU A 10 17.53 1.47 -4.60
C GLU A 10 17.02 1.49 -3.14
N HIS A 11 15.79 1.94 -2.92
CA HIS A 11 15.17 1.94 -1.61
C HIS A 11 15.06 0.54 -1.00
N LEU A 12 14.73 -0.47 -1.82
CA LEU A 12 14.56 -1.86 -1.43
C LEU A 12 15.86 -2.69 -1.46
N SER A 13 16.99 -2.13 -1.87
CA SER A 13 18.24 -2.85 -2.14
C SER A 13 18.82 -3.60 -0.94
N SER A 14 18.48 -3.21 0.27
CA SER A 14 18.94 -3.86 1.50
C SER A 14 17.79 -4.42 2.32
N SER A 15 17.72 -5.72 2.47
CA SER A 15 16.72 -6.41 3.31
C SER A 15 16.86 -6.10 4.81
N LYS A 16 18.02 -5.57 5.23
CA LYS A 16 18.31 -5.24 6.63
C LYS A 16 17.35 -4.19 7.21
N TRP A 17 16.98 -3.19 6.43
CA TRP A 17 16.08 -2.11 6.87
C TRP A 17 14.63 -2.56 7.11
N TRP A 18 14.27 -3.72 6.54
CA TRP A 18 12.91 -4.27 6.56
C TRP A 18 12.78 -5.48 7.48
N ASP A 19 13.80 -5.79 8.28
CA ASP A 19 13.90 -6.98 9.13
C ASP A 19 13.74 -8.33 8.35
N PHE A 20 14.12 -8.34 7.08
CA PHE A 20 14.11 -9.53 6.22
C PHE A 20 15.46 -10.25 6.12
N GLY A 21 16.41 -9.96 7.01
CA GLY A 21 17.75 -10.54 7.01
C GLY A 21 17.85 -11.97 7.57
N ARG A 22 16.73 -12.69 7.68
CA ARG A 22 16.65 -14.04 8.26
C ARG A 22 17.00 -15.12 7.23
N LYS A 23 17.33 -16.35 7.71
CA LYS A 23 17.62 -17.51 6.85
C LYS A 23 16.43 -17.98 6.01
N GLN A 24 15.22 -17.75 6.47
CA GLN A 24 13.97 -18.08 5.77
C GLN A 24 13.16 -16.80 5.56
N GLY A 25 12.50 -16.71 4.41
CA GLY A 25 11.82 -15.49 3.95
C GLY A 25 12.77 -14.61 3.15
N GLY A 26 12.50 -13.32 3.10
CA GLY A 26 13.31 -12.31 2.41
C GLY A 26 12.45 -11.32 1.64
N LEU A 27 13.11 -10.31 1.07
CA LEU A 27 12.50 -9.35 0.16
C LEU A 27 12.92 -9.69 -1.27
N TYR A 28 11.96 -9.93 -2.14
CA TYR A 28 12.16 -10.24 -3.55
C TYR A 28 11.51 -9.17 -4.41
N VAL A 29 12.28 -8.60 -5.32
CA VAL A 29 11.79 -7.61 -6.28
C VAL A 29 11.67 -8.28 -7.64
N PHE A 30 10.43 -8.44 -8.10
CA PHE A 30 10.15 -9.03 -9.40
C PHE A 30 9.95 -7.93 -10.45
N THR A 31 10.64 -8.07 -11.56
CA THR A 31 10.51 -7.24 -12.76
C THR A 31 9.98 -8.10 -13.91
N PRO A 32 9.28 -7.51 -14.89
CA PRO A 32 8.92 -8.24 -16.10
C PRO A 32 10.18 -8.81 -16.75
N SER A 33 10.09 -10.04 -17.22
CA SER A 33 11.18 -10.74 -17.91
C SER A 33 10.70 -11.20 -19.28
N ILE A 34 11.52 -11.01 -20.29
CA ILE A 34 11.28 -11.58 -21.62
C ILE A 34 11.59 -13.08 -21.55
N THR A 35 10.61 -13.91 -21.85
CA THR A 35 10.73 -15.35 -21.95
C THR A 35 10.24 -15.82 -23.32
N SER A 36 10.37 -17.12 -23.66
CA SER A 36 9.80 -17.69 -24.88
C SER A 36 8.28 -17.47 -24.99
N ASP A 37 7.60 -17.43 -23.83
CA ASP A 37 6.14 -17.40 -23.73
C ASP A 37 5.59 -16.00 -23.44
N ASN A 38 6.46 -15.06 -23.05
CA ASN A 38 6.06 -13.70 -22.74
C ASN A 38 7.14 -12.68 -23.12
N GLY A 39 6.84 -11.85 -24.11
CA GLY A 39 7.69 -10.74 -24.57
C GLY A 39 7.25 -9.36 -24.07
N PHE A 40 6.29 -9.29 -23.12
CA PHE A 40 5.63 -8.06 -22.74
C PHE A 40 5.87 -7.67 -21.27
N TRP A 41 5.57 -6.42 -20.97
CA TRP A 41 5.43 -5.90 -19.62
C TRP A 41 4.23 -6.55 -18.92
N TYR A 42 4.14 -6.41 -17.60
CA TYR A 42 2.94 -6.83 -16.88
C TYR A 42 1.71 -6.09 -17.41
N ARG A 43 0.73 -6.85 -17.91
CA ARG A 43 -0.52 -6.34 -18.48
C ARG A 43 -1.51 -5.89 -17.42
N GLY A 44 -1.33 -6.35 -16.18
CA GLY A 44 -2.18 -6.02 -15.05
C GLY A 44 -1.68 -6.66 -13.76
N THR A 45 -2.42 -6.47 -12.68
CA THR A 45 -2.05 -6.91 -11.33
C THR A 45 -2.07 -8.44 -11.20
N ALA A 46 -3.00 -9.13 -11.84
CA ALA A 46 -3.05 -10.60 -11.88
C ALA A 46 -1.93 -11.17 -12.76
N ASP A 47 -1.60 -10.53 -13.89
CA ASP A 47 -0.51 -10.95 -14.77
C ASP A 47 0.85 -10.83 -14.07
N ALA A 48 1.04 -9.80 -13.26
CA ALA A 48 2.27 -9.66 -12.46
C ALA A 48 2.46 -10.84 -11.49
N ILE A 49 1.39 -11.36 -10.90
CA ILE A 49 1.46 -12.57 -10.06
C ILE A 49 1.66 -13.81 -10.93
N ALA A 50 0.97 -13.91 -12.06
CA ALA A 50 1.06 -15.05 -12.97
C ALA A 50 2.48 -15.28 -13.48
N GLN A 51 3.15 -14.22 -13.94
CA GLN A 51 4.54 -14.31 -14.41
C GLN A 51 5.52 -14.75 -13.32
N ASN A 52 5.14 -14.57 -12.04
CA ASN A 52 5.95 -14.96 -10.88
C ASN A 52 5.31 -16.11 -10.07
N ILE A 53 4.35 -16.84 -10.63
CA ILE A 53 3.57 -17.86 -9.93
C ILE A 53 4.42 -19.00 -9.36
N GLY A 54 5.57 -19.26 -9.99
CA GLY A 54 6.53 -20.25 -9.51
C GLY A 54 7.04 -19.97 -8.09
N PHE A 55 7.11 -18.70 -7.69
CA PHE A 55 7.45 -18.31 -6.32
C PHE A 55 6.34 -18.73 -5.34
N LEU A 56 5.09 -18.47 -5.67
CA LEU A 56 3.94 -18.91 -4.85
C LEU A 56 3.81 -20.44 -4.78
N LYS A 57 4.07 -21.15 -5.88
CA LYS A 57 4.02 -22.60 -5.93
C LYS A 57 5.08 -23.26 -5.03
N LYS A 58 6.26 -22.64 -4.92
CA LYS A 58 7.37 -23.10 -4.06
C LYS A 58 7.17 -22.75 -2.58
N SER A 59 6.33 -21.75 -2.26
CA SER A 59 6.04 -21.36 -0.89
C SER A 59 5.24 -22.45 -0.16
N HIS A 60 5.46 -22.55 1.15
CA HIS A 60 4.70 -23.44 2.04
C HIS A 60 3.65 -22.70 2.87
N GLU A 61 3.68 -21.36 2.87
CA GLU A 61 2.74 -20.54 3.64
C GLU A 61 1.30 -20.73 3.13
N PRO A 62 0.31 -20.92 4.02
CA PRO A 62 -1.07 -21.21 3.62
C PRO A 62 -1.81 -20.00 3.07
N TYR A 63 -1.43 -18.80 3.45
CA TYR A 63 -2.09 -17.55 3.09
C TYR A 63 -1.15 -16.59 2.37
N VAL A 64 -1.73 -15.73 1.57
CA VAL A 64 -1.04 -14.62 0.87
C VAL A 64 -1.74 -13.32 1.22
N VAL A 65 -0.96 -12.32 1.58
CA VAL A 65 -1.42 -10.94 1.68
C VAL A 65 -1.00 -10.21 0.41
N ILE A 66 -1.96 -9.60 -0.26
CA ILE A 66 -1.73 -8.69 -1.38
C ILE A 66 -1.99 -7.30 -0.87
N ALA A 67 -1.05 -6.39 -1.03
CA ALA A 67 -1.17 -5.02 -0.57
C ALA A 67 -0.78 -4.04 -1.68
N SER A 68 -1.64 -3.05 -1.91
CA SER A 68 -1.35 -1.96 -2.83
C SER A 68 -0.33 -1.00 -2.23
N SER A 69 0.57 -0.46 -3.06
CA SER A 69 1.62 0.47 -2.65
C SER A 69 1.24 1.95 -2.82
N ASN A 70 0.00 2.26 -3.18
CA ASN A 70 -0.47 3.61 -3.46
C ASN A 70 -1.19 4.28 -2.27
N ALA A 71 -0.97 3.77 -1.07
CA ALA A 71 -1.56 4.31 0.14
C ALA A 71 -0.54 4.36 1.29
N VAL A 72 -0.75 5.31 2.20
CA VAL A 72 -0.05 5.41 3.48
C VAL A 72 -0.99 4.94 4.57
N TYR A 73 -0.60 3.87 5.25
CA TYR A 73 -1.38 3.26 6.32
C TYR A 73 -0.49 2.43 7.23
N LYS A 74 -1.06 2.01 8.33
CA LYS A 74 -0.46 1.08 9.27
C LYS A 74 -1.52 0.07 9.69
N LEU A 75 -1.20 -1.21 9.57
CA LEU A 75 -2.15 -2.29 9.77
C LEU A 75 -1.48 -3.49 10.44
N ASP A 76 -2.13 -4.03 11.45
CA ASP A 76 -1.76 -5.34 12.00
C ASP A 76 -2.35 -6.46 11.14
N TYR A 77 -1.52 -7.00 10.26
CA TYR A 77 -1.92 -8.07 9.35
C TYR A 77 -2.31 -9.37 10.08
N ASN A 78 -1.83 -9.60 11.31
CA ASN A 78 -2.22 -10.78 12.09
C ASN A 78 -3.70 -10.73 12.45
N LYS A 79 -4.21 -9.55 12.84
CA LYS A 79 -5.65 -9.39 13.13
C LYS A 79 -6.52 -9.62 11.90
N VAL A 80 -6.06 -9.18 10.74
CA VAL A 80 -6.77 -9.44 9.48
C VAL A 80 -6.78 -10.94 9.16
N LEU A 81 -5.66 -11.62 9.38
CA LEU A 81 -5.54 -13.06 9.16
C LEU A 81 -6.40 -13.86 10.16
N GLU A 82 -6.41 -13.48 11.43
CA GLU A 82 -7.27 -14.09 12.46
C GLU A 82 -8.75 -13.99 12.06
N TYR A 83 -9.19 -12.81 11.65
CA TYR A 83 -10.54 -12.58 11.14
C TYR A 83 -10.83 -13.43 9.89
N HIS A 84 -9.89 -13.52 8.96
CA HIS A 84 -10.02 -14.34 7.75
C HIS A 84 -10.25 -15.82 8.10
N ILE A 85 -9.52 -16.33 9.09
CA ILE A 85 -9.65 -17.72 9.58
C ILE A 85 -10.97 -17.91 10.31
N GLU A 86 -11.35 -17.01 11.21
CA GLU A 86 -12.59 -17.05 11.98
C GLU A 86 -13.82 -17.11 11.06
N LYS A 87 -13.86 -16.24 10.05
CA LYS A 87 -14.94 -16.20 9.05
C LYS A 87 -14.88 -17.36 8.06
N ASN A 88 -13.85 -18.22 8.12
CA ASN A 88 -13.60 -19.24 7.11
C ASN A 88 -13.73 -18.67 5.68
N ALA A 89 -13.15 -17.47 5.48
CA ALA A 89 -13.24 -16.72 4.25
C ALA A 89 -12.39 -17.37 3.13
N ASP A 90 -12.81 -17.19 1.90
CA ASP A 90 -11.99 -17.44 0.71
C ASP A 90 -11.09 -16.25 0.42
N ILE A 91 -11.66 -15.04 0.54
CA ILE A 91 -10.96 -13.75 0.37
C ILE A 91 -11.43 -12.80 1.47
N THR A 92 -10.52 -12.11 2.11
CA THR A 92 -10.83 -10.98 2.99
C THR A 92 -10.29 -9.70 2.38
N ILE A 93 -11.14 -8.69 2.29
CA ILE A 93 -10.79 -7.35 1.82
C ILE A 93 -10.72 -6.43 3.02
N VAL A 94 -9.60 -5.74 3.20
CA VAL A 94 -9.52 -4.67 4.20
C VAL A 94 -10.24 -3.44 3.66
N THR A 95 -11.17 -2.92 4.45
CA THR A 95 -11.99 -1.76 4.09
C THR A 95 -11.86 -0.66 5.13
N THR A 96 -12.15 0.56 4.72
CA THR A 96 -12.24 1.72 5.61
C THR A 96 -13.41 2.60 5.17
N ASP A 97 -13.79 3.56 6.00
CA ASP A 97 -14.78 4.55 5.62
C ASP A 97 -14.25 5.47 4.52
N LEU A 98 -15.11 5.94 3.65
CA LEU A 98 -14.77 6.84 2.55
C LEU A 98 -14.20 8.16 3.11
N PRO A 99 -12.93 8.52 2.83
CA PRO A 99 -12.28 9.64 3.52
C PRO A 99 -12.70 11.03 3.03
N ASP A 100 -13.12 11.16 1.78
CA ASP A 100 -13.32 12.45 1.10
C ASP A 100 -14.60 12.56 0.26
N GLY A 101 -15.50 11.58 0.39
CA GLY A 101 -16.78 11.55 -0.31
C GLY A 101 -16.74 11.28 -1.81
N LYS A 102 -15.55 11.09 -2.40
CA LYS A 102 -15.38 10.83 -3.84
C LYS A 102 -15.21 9.34 -4.13
N VAL A 103 -16.30 8.67 -4.43
CA VAL A 103 -16.32 7.22 -4.71
C VAL A 103 -15.55 6.82 -5.97
N SER A 104 -15.43 7.72 -6.96
CA SER A 104 -14.84 7.44 -8.27
C SER A 104 -13.35 7.05 -8.25
N ASN A 105 -12.68 7.22 -7.11
CA ASN A 105 -11.28 6.86 -6.97
C ASN A 105 -11.05 5.48 -6.35
N TYR A 106 -12.11 4.81 -5.87
CA TYR A 106 -12.01 3.64 -5.02
C TYR A 106 -12.91 2.49 -5.46
N GLY A 107 -12.57 1.29 -5.04
CA GLY A 107 -13.48 0.17 -5.05
C GLY A 107 -14.46 0.30 -3.88
N VAL A 108 -15.74 0.49 -4.16
CA VAL A 108 -16.80 0.66 -3.15
C VAL A 108 -17.37 -0.70 -2.76
N VAL A 109 -17.55 -0.91 -1.47
CA VAL A 109 -17.96 -2.19 -0.88
C VAL A 109 -19.24 -2.03 -0.10
N THR A 110 -20.20 -2.93 -0.32
CA THR A 110 -21.40 -3.06 0.52
C THR A 110 -21.39 -4.45 1.17
N THR A 111 -21.65 -4.50 2.45
CA THR A 111 -21.69 -5.73 3.25
C THR A 111 -23.08 -5.99 3.83
N ASN A 112 -23.35 -7.25 4.13
CA ASN A 112 -24.44 -7.61 5.03
C ASN A 112 -24.02 -7.48 6.51
N ASP A 113 -24.93 -7.80 7.43
CA ASP A 113 -24.71 -7.68 8.87
C ASP A 113 -23.57 -8.58 9.40
N ASP A 114 -23.25 -9.70 8.71
CA ASP A 114 -22.15 -10.60 9.05
C ASP A 114 -20.79 -10.13 8.49
N GLY A 115 -20.75 -9.01 7.76
CA GLY A 115 -19.54 -8.49 7.11
C GLY A 115 -19.23 -9.15 5.78
N ARG A 116 -20.10 -10.03 5.25
CA ARG A 116 -19.93 -10.62 3.92
C ARG A 116 -20.22 -9.55 2.86
N ILE A 117 -19.33 -9.49 1.86
CA ILE A 117 -19.48 -8.56 0.74
C ILE A 117 -20.60 -9.05 -0.19
N VAL A 118 -21.61 -8.22 -0.35
CA VAL A 118 -22.77 -8.46 -1.24
C VAL A 118 -22.67 -7.65 -2.53
N LYS A 119 -21.97 -6.49 -2.49
CA LYS A 119 -21.76 -5.65 -3.66
C LYS A 119 -20.33 -5.11 -3.64
N PHE A 120 -19.69 -5.12 -4.80
CA PHE A 120 -18.39 -4.51 -5.04
C PHE A 120 -18.43 -3.74 -6.36
N GLU A 121 -18.12 -2.45 -6.34
CA GLU A 121 -18.14 -1.55 -7.48
C GLU A 121 -16.76 -0.90 -7.62
N GLU A 122 -16.05 -1.19 -8.70
CA GLU A 122 -14.75 -0.60 -8.95
C GLU A 122 -14.90 0.78 -9.58
N LYS A 123 -14.44 1.81 -8.86
CA LYS A 123 -14.44 3.21 -9.30
C LYS A 123 -15.75 3.69 -9.91
N PRO A 124 -16.88 3.52 -9.21
CA PRO A 124 -18.17 3.93 -9.75
C PRO A 124 -18.24 5.46 -9.87
N ILE A 125 -19.02 5.95 -10.84
CA ILE A 125 -19.28 7.39 -10.98
C ILE A 125 -20.07 7.88 -9.78
N GLU A 126 -21.07 7.10 -9.35
CA GLU A 126 -21.92 7.34 -8.18
C GLU A 126 -22.13 6.03 -7.42
N SER A 127 -22.17 6.08 -6.12
CA SER A 127 -22.50 4.94 -5.26
C SER A 127 -23.00 5.44 -3.90
N ASP A 128 -23.97 4.72 -3.34
CA ASP A 128 -24.47 4.94 -1.97
C ASP A 128 -23.59 4.25 -0.91
N GLY A 129 -22.57 3.52 -1.33
CA GLY A 129 -21.67 2.82 -0.42
C GLY A 129 -20.75 3.76 0.35
N THR A 130 -20.57 3.48 1.63
CA THR A 130 -19.72 4.26 2.55
C THR A 130 -18.39 3.59 2.86
N LEU A 131 -18.24 2.31 2.53
CA LEU A 131 -17.00 1.56 2.70
C LEU A 131 -16.23 1.46 1.40
N ILE A 132 -14.93 1.63 1.49
CA ILE A 132 -14.01 1.46 0.36
C ILE A 132 -12.97 0.38 0.62
N SER A 133 -12.53 -0.27 -0.45
CA SER A 133 -11.38 -1.18 -0.42
C SER A 133 -10.09 -0.37 -0.25
N THR A 134 -9.27 -0.78 0.71
CA THR A 134 -7.94 -0.18 0.91
C THR A 134 -6.88 -0.72 -0.06
N GLY A 135 -7.23 -1.70 -0.89
CA GLY A 135 -6.29 -2.41 -1.76
C GLY A 135 -5.46 -3.47 -1.03
N VAL A 136 -5.92 -3.89 0.15
CA VAL A 136 -5.30 -4.98 0.93
C VAL A 136 -6.23 -6.18 0.97
N TYR A 137 -5.69 -7.34 0.60
CA TYR A 137 -6.44 -8.60 0.49
C TYR A 137 -5.71 -9.74 1.18
N VAL A 138 -6.45 -10.62 1.87
CA VAL A 138 -5.95 -11.89 2.38
C VAL A 138 -6.64 -13.01 1.63
N ILE A 139 -5.88 -13.94 1.06
CA ILE A 139 -6.37 -15.03 0.21
C ILE A 139 -5.61 -16.31 0.56
N ARG A 140 -6.29 -17.47 0.57
CA ARG A 140 -5.60 -18.76 0.68
C ARG A 140 -4.69 -18.98 -0.53
N ARG A 141 -3.41 -19.30 -0.30
CA ARG A 141 -2.40 -19.42 -1.38
C ARG A 141 -2.84 -20.35 -2.50
N ARG A 142 -3.37 -21.53 -2.17
CA ARG A 142 -3.84 -22.50 -3.18
C ARG A 142 -4.99 -21.94 -4.03
N LEU A 143 -5.92 -21.23 -3.39
CA LEU A 143 -7.01 -20.58 -4.10
C LEU A 143 -6.50 -19.46 -5.01
N LEU A 144 -5.58 -18.63 -4.54
CA LEU A 144 -4.97 -17.57 -5.37
C LEU A 144 -4.31 -18.16 -6.61
N ILE A 145 -3.51 -19.22 -6.47
CA ILE A 145 -2.87 -19.88 -7.60
C ILE A 145 -3.93 -20.35 -8.62
N GLN A 146 -4.96 -21.03 -8.16
CA GLN A 146 -6.05 -21.50 -9.03
C GLN A 146 -6.73 -20.35 -9.78
N LEU A 147 -7.07 -19.27 -9.08
CA LEU A 147 -7.74 -18.11 -9.69
C LEU A 147 -6.84 -17.38 -10.69
N ILE A 148 -5.56 -17.28 -10.41
CA ILE A 148 -4.58 -16.66 -11.32
C ILE A 148 -4.43 -17.52 -12.59
N GLU A 149 -4.30 -18.84 -12.47
CA GLU A 149 -4.20 -19.74 -13.63
C GLU A 149 -5.44 -19.65 -14.50
N GLN A 150 -6.63 -19.66 -13.90
CA GLN A 150 -7.88 -19.47 -14.62
C GLN A 150 -7.94 -18.11 -15.33
N CYS A 151 -7.50 -17.02 -14.69
CA CYS A 151 -7.45 -15.70 -15.32
C CYS A 151 -6.56 -15.69 -16.58
N MET A 152 -5.41 -16.37 -16.52
CA MET A 152 -4.52 -16.44 -17.69
C MET A 152 -5.10 -17.24 -18.84
N GLU A 153 -5.80 -18.34 -18.56
CA GLU A 153 -6.52 -19.14 -19.57
C GLU A 153 -7.65 -18.33 -20.26
N GLU A 154 -8.22 -17.35 -19.54
CA GLU A 154 -9.32 -16.51 -20.04
C GLU A 154 -8.85 -15.15 -20.57
N ASP A 155 -7.54 -14.92 -20.75
CA ASP A 155 -6.93 -13.65 -21.16
C ASP A 155 -7.33 -12.46 -20.28
N ARG A 156 -7.25 -12.63 -18.95
CA ARG A 156 -7.61 -11.65 -17.93
C ARG A 156 -6.44 -11.33 -17.04
N TYR A 157 -6.32 -10.08 -16.63
CA TYR A 157 -5.06 -9.59 -16.11
C TYR A 157 -5.17 -8.77 -14.83
N ASP A 158 -6.37 -8.49 -14.33
CA ASP A 158 -6.59 -7.65 -13.14
C ASP A 158 -7.17 -8.41 -11.95
N ILE A 159 -6.63 -8.17 -10.73
CA ILE A 159 -7.09 -8.83 -9.50
C ILE A 159 -8.49 -8.36 -9.11
N VAL A 160 -8.78 -7.08 -9.25
CA VAL A 160 -10.03 -6.52 -8.74
C VAL A 160 -11.19 -6.91 -9.64
N SER A 161 -11.11 -6.58 -10.93
CA SER A 161 -12.18 -6.85 -11.90
C SER A 161 -12.34 -8.35 -12.17
N ASP A 162 -11.24 -9.06 -12.35
CA ASP A 162 -11.26 -10.42 -12.89
C ASP A 162 -11.28 -11.50 -11.80
N ILE A 163 -10.78 -11.21 -10.60
CA ILE A 163 -10.83 -12.14 -9.48
C ILE A 163 -11.93 -11.75 -8.49
N ILE A 164 -11.87 -10.54 -7.93
CA ILE A 164 -12.73 -10.16 -6.81
C ILE A 164 -14.18 -9.99 -7.27
N GLN A 165 -14.42 -9.12 -8.25
CA GLN A 165 -15.78 -8.81 -8.71
C GLN A 165 -16.50 -10.03 -9.27
N ARG A 166 -15.80 -10.86 -10.02
CA ARG A 166 -16.41 -12.05 -10.63
C ARG A 166 -16.75 -13.15 -9.63
N ASN A 167 -15.95 -13.28 -8.59
CA ASN A 167 -16.11 -14.33 -7.60
C ASN A 167 -16.99 -13.92 -6.40
N LYS A 168 -17.49 -12.67 -6.34
CA LYS A 168 -18.25 -12.17 -5.19
C LYS A 168 -19.47 -13.01 -4.81
N ASN A 169 -20.16 -13.60 -5.81
CA ASN A 169 -21.34 -14.43 -5.58
C ASN A 169 -21.00 -15.91 -5.28
N ASN A 170 -19.86 -16.38 -5.79
CA ASN A 170 -19.48 -17.80 -5.77
C ASN A 170 -18.49 -18.14 -4.65
N ARG A 171 -17.91 -17.12 -4.01
CA ARG A 171 -16.91 -17.24 -2.95
C ARG A 171 -17.34 -16.53 -1.68
N LYS A 172 -16.75 -16.93 -0.57
CA LYS A 172 -16.94 -16.29 0.72
C LYS A 172 -15.99 -15.11 0.83
N ILE A 173 -16.43 -13.94 0.37
CA ILE A 173 -15.65 -12.71 0.44
C ILE A 173 -16.16 -11.86 1.60
N TYR A 174 -15.27 -11.54 2.54
CA TYR A 174 -15.58 -10.77 3.73
C TYR A 174 -14.81 -9.45 3.79
N SER A 175 -15.41 -8.48 4.42
CA SER A 175 -14.83 -7.16 4.69
C SER A 175 -14.29 -7.12 6.12
N TYR A 176 -13.00 -6.84 6.27
CA TYR A 176 -12.39 -6.45 7.54
C TYR A 176 -12.32 -4.94 7.60
N LYS A 177 -13.23 -4.31 8.36
CA LYS A 177 -13.23 -2.86 8.50
C LYS A 177 -12.16 -2.41 9.48
N THR A 178 -11.27 -1.51 9.02
CA THR A 178 -10.33 -0.79 9.88
C THR A 178 -10.78 0.66 10.06
N THR A 179 -10.54 1.20 11.25
CA THR A 179 -10.71 2.62 11.59
C THR A 179 -9.37 3.33 11.69
N ASP A 180 -8.29 2.62 11.41
CA ASP A 180 -6.94 3.14 11.46
C ASP A 180 -6.68 4.18 10.36
N TYR A 181 -5.61 4.96 10.53
CA TYR A 181 -5.20 5.94 9.53
C TYR A 181 -4.93 5.26 8.18
N TRP A 182 -5.63 5.74 7.16
CA TRP A 182 -5.42 5.34 5.77
C TRP A 182 -5.60 6.54 4.84
N ARG A 183 -4.68 6.74 3.91
CA ARG A 183 -4.73 7.80 2.90
C ARG A 183 -4.21 7.28 1.56
N ASN A 184 -4.94 7.54 0.50
CA ASN A 184 -4.50 7.27 -0.87
C ASN A 184 -3.56 8.39 -1.35
N ILE A 185 -2.44 8.00 -1.96
CA ILE A 185 -1.41 8.92 -2.49
C ILE A 185 -1.27 8.83 -4.01
N SER A 186 -2.30 8.33 -4.71
CA SER A 186 -2.28 8.21 -6.17
C SER A 186 -2.42 9.54 -6.91
N THR A 187 -2.81 10.61 -6.22
CA THR A 187 -2.94 11.97 -6.77
C THR A 187 -1.96 12.91 -6.09
N VAL A 188 -1.62 14.02 -6.75
CA VAL A 188 -0.76 15.05 -6.17
C VAL A 188 -1.37 15.62 -4.90
N ASP A 189 -2.69 15.88 -4.90
CA ASP A 189 -3.40 16.40 -3.73
C ASP A 189 -3.38 15.39 -2.58
N GLY A 190 -3.62 14.10 -2.87
CA GLY A 190 -3.55 13.03 -1.88
C GLY A 190 -2.15 12.90 -1.28
N TYR A 191 -1.13 12.97 -2.12
CA TYR A 191 0.28 12.94 -1.69
C TYR A 191 0.62 14.15 -0.81
N TYR A 192 0.25 15.38 -1.24
CA TYR A 192 0.48 16.61 -0.50
C TYR A 192 -0.23 16.59 0.88
N ASN A 193 -1.54 16.31 0.88
CA ASN A 193 -2.33 16.30 2.11
C ASN A 193 -1.83 15.25 3.10
N THR A 194 -1.41 14.08 2.62
CA THR A 194 -0.85 13.03 3.46
C THR A 194 0.46 13.48 4.11
N ASN A 195 1.35 14.17 3.38
CA ASN A 195 2.57 14.73 3.97
C ASN A 195 2.24 15.78 5.04
N MET A 196 1.28 16.67 4.76
CA MET A 196 0.86 17.69 5.72
C MET A 196 0.18 17.11 6.97
N ASP A 197 -0.50 15.96 6.86
CA ASP A 197 -1.05 15.26 8.01
C ASP A 197 0.05 14.89 9.04
N PHE A 198 1.28 14.66 8.61
CA PHE A 198 2.39 14.38 9.54
C PHE A 198 2.85 15.61 10.35
N LEU A 199 2.38 16.81 10.06
CA LEU A 199 2.56 17.97 10.95
C LEU A 199 1.70 17.84 12.22
N LYS A 200 0.67 16.99 12.22
CA LYS A 200 -0.20 16.72 13.37
C LYS A 200 0.48 15.75 14.33
N PRO A 201 0.61 16.09 15.62
CA PRO A 201 1.25 15.21 16.61
C PRO A 201 0.60 13.85 16.75
N GLU A 202 -0.74 13.76 16.64
CA GLU A 202 -1.49 12.52 16.74
C GLU A 202 -1.12 11.54 15.62
N VAL A 203 -0.95 12.01 14.38
CA VAL A 203 -0.54 11.18 13.24
C VAL A 203 0.88 10.66 13.45
N ARG A 204 1.82 11.53 13.85
CA ARG A 204 3.18 11.10 14.15
C ARG A 204 3.24 10.08 15.29
N ASN A 205 2.49 10.31 16.36
CA ASN A 205 2.44 9.38 17.48
C ASN A 205 1.88 8.03 17.06
N TYR A 206 0.81 8.01 16.26
CA TYR A 206 0.25 6.80 15.71
C TYR A 206 1.28 6.02 14.87
N PHE A 207 1.98 6.68 13.95
CA PHE A 207 2.93 5.98 13.10
C PHE A 207 4.21 5.54 13.82
N PHE A 208 4.75 6.35 14.72
CA PHE A 208 6.11 6.15 15.24
C PHE A 208 6.17 5.69 16.71
N LYS A 209 5.06 5.70 17.46
CA LYS A 209 5.05 5.34 18.87
C LYS A 209 4.08 4.23 19.25
N THR A 210 3.26 3.75 18.33
CA THR A 210 2.31 2.66 18.60
C THR A 210 2.66 1.43 17.76
N TYR A 211 2.28 0.25 18.24
CA TYR A 211 2.38 -1.00 17.49
C TYR A 211 1.30 -1.05 16.38
N PRO A 212 1.55 -1.72 15.22
CA PRO A 212 2.83 -2.32 14.79
C PRO A 212 3.89 -1.29 14.41
N ASP A 213 5.16 -1.69 14.47
CA ASP A 213 6.27 -0.83 14.08
C ASP A 213 6.30 -0.61 12.56
N VAL A 214 6.71 0.59 12.16
CA VAL A 214 6.93 0.94 10.75
C VAL A 214 8.42 0.94 10.47
N TYR A 215 8.84 0.06 9.56
CA TYR A 215 10.22 0.00 9.12
C TYR A 215 10.45 0.92 7.92
N SER A 216 11.58 1.60 7.89
CA SER A 216 11.97 2.47 6.80
C SER A 216 13.48 2.46 6.61
N LYS A 217 13.93 2.70 5.40
CA LYS A 217 15.35 2.91 5.13
C LYS A 217 15.81 4.17 5.86
N VAL A 218 16.82 4.02 6.73
CA VAL A 218 17.51 5.14 7.37
C VAL A 218 18.67 5.54 6.47
N GLU A 219 18.73 6.81 6.11
CA GLU A 219 19.85 7.37 5.36
C GLU A 219 20.85 7.99 6.32
N ASP A 220 22.14 7.76 6.07
CA ASP A 220 23.24 8.32 6.85
C ASP A 220 23.54 9.74 6.37
N LEU A 221 22.65 10.68 6.73
CA LEU A 221 22.74 12.09 6.43
C LEU A 221 23.04 12.90 7.70
N PRO A 222 23.80 14.02 7.57
CA PRO A 222 24.02 14.91 8.71
C PRO A 222 22.67 15.52 9.15
N PRO A 223 22.55 15.94 10.43
CA PRO A 223 21.39 16.70 10.88
C PRO A 223 21.14 17.94 10.05
N ALA A 224 19.90 18.43 10.02
CA ALA A 224 19.59 19.70 9.40
C ALA A 224 20.34 20.85 10.10
N LYS A 225 20.93 21.77 9.33
CA LYS A 225 21.65 22.93 9.82
C LYS A 225 20.77 24.18 9.73
N TYR A 226 20.66 24.88 10.84
CA TYR A 226 19.96 26.15 10.94
C TYR A 226 20.98 27.27 11.15
N ASN A 227 21.08 28.21 10.21
CA ASN A 227 22.01 29.34 10.30
C ASN A 227 21.38 30.51 11.10
N PRO A 228 22.19 31.48 11.59
CA PRO A 228 21.66 32.64 12.28
C PRO A 228 20.63 33.40 11.43
N GLY A 229 19.45 33.67 12.02
CA GLY A 229 18.33 34.30 11.33
C GLY A 229 17.32 33.34 10.72
N ALA A 230 17.61 32.05 10.68
CA ALA A 230 16.62 31.04 10.29
C ALA A 230 15.46 30.97 11.27
N GLY A 231 14.23 30.87 10.75
CA GLY A 231 13.02 30.64 11.54
C GLY A 231 12.29 29.41 11.05
N VAL A 232 11.96 28.49 11.96
CA VAL A 232 11.18 27.29 11.62
C VAL A 232 10.02 27.16 12.58
N SER A 233 8.80 27.06 12.06
CA SER A 233 7.56 26.92 12.82
C SER A 233 6.73 25.79 12.21
N ASN A 234 6.09 24.97 13.04
CA ASN A 234 5.20 23.89 12.67
C ASN A 234 5.63 23.08 11.42
N SER A 235 6.92 22.72 11.32
CA SER A 235 7.49 22.14 10.11
C SER A 235 8.32 20.89 10.41
N LEU A 236 8.40 19.97 9.45
CA LEU A 236 9.28 18.80 9.47
C LEU A 236 10.44 19.04 8.50
N ILE A 237 11.67 19.04 9.01
CA ILE A 237 12.88 19.24 8.22
C ILE A 237 13.70 17.97 8.24
N SER A 238 13.94 17.38 7.08
CA SER A 238 14.72 16.15 6.94
C SER A 238 16.23 16.39 7.06
N GLY A 239 16.99 15.29 7.21
CA GLY A 239 18.45 15.33 7.32
C GLY A 239 19.14 15.96 6.09
N GLY A 240 20.31 16.56 6.31
CA GLY A 240 21.12 17.20 5.28
C GLY A 240 20.60 18.56 4.78
N CYS A 241 19.49 19.06 5.31
CA CYS A 241 18.97 20.37 4.94
C CYS A 241 19.79 21.52 5.53
N ILE A 242 19.85 22.64 4.82
CA ILE A 242 20.44 23.91 5.29
C ILE A 242 19.35 24.99 5.21
N VAL A 243 19.05 25.59 6.36
CA VAL A 243 18.00 26.60 6.47
C VAL A 243 18.59 27.94 6.85
N ASN A 244 18.45 28.95 5.99
CA ASN A 244 18.84 30.35 6.22
C ASN A 244 17.61 31.26 6.29
N GLY A 245 16.49 30.85 5.70
CA GLY A 245 15.25 31.63 5.62
C GLY A 245 14.22 31.21 6.66
N LYS A 246 12.96 31.50 6.38
CA LYS A 246 11.82 31.09 7.20
C LYS A 246 11.10 29.91 6.58
N VAL A 247 10.69 28.97 7.40
CA VAL A 247 9.91 27.78 6.99
C VAL A 247 8.76 27.64 7.97
N ASP A 248 7.55 27.68 7.47
CA ASP A 248 6.33 27.58 8.25
C ASP A 248 5.36 26.58 7.61
N ASP A 249 4.62 25.82 8.44
CA ASP A 249 3.61 24.84 8.01
C ASP A 249 4.08 23.96 6.82
N SER A 250 5.29 23.41 6.90
CA SER A 250 5.95 22.78 5.76
C SER A 250 6.57 21.43 6.08
N VAL A 251 6.65 20.57 5.06
CA VAL A 251 7.45 19.34 5.08
C VAL A 251 8.59 19.49 4.06
N VAL A 252 9.83 19.56 4.56
CA VAL A 252 11.03 19.74 3.72
C VAL A 252 11.80 18.43 3.66
N PHE A 253 11.91 17.87 2.46
CA PHE A 253 12.64 16.63 2.24
C PHE A 253 14.16 16.84 2.29
N LYS A 254 14.87 15.71 2.34
CA LYS A 254 16.33 15.64 2.53
C LYS A 254 17.12 16.54 1.59
N GLN A 255 18.24 17.07 2.09
CA GLN A 255 19.24 17.82 1.35
C GLN A 255 18.71 19.09 0.65
N ALA A 256 17.61 19.64 1.14
CA ALA A 256 17.08 20.91 0.62
C ALA A 256 17.88 22.11 1.18
N TYR A 257 18.02 23.15 0.36
CA TYR A 257 18.62 24.42 0.73
C TYR A 257 17.56 25.52 0.70
N ILE A 258 17.31 26.14 1.85
CA ILE A 258 16.41 27.29 1.99
C ILE A 258 17.29 28.54 2.11
N GLY A 259 17.22 29.40 1.13
CA GLY A 259 18.06 30.58 1.03
C GLY A 259 17.69 31.71 2.01
N ASN A 260 18.56 32.71 2.11
CA ASN A 260 18.24 33.92 2.85
C ASN A 260 17.04 34.64 2.20
N ASN A 261 16.18 35.24 3.03
CA ASN A 261 14.96 35.92 2.60
C ASN A 261 13.92 35.07 1.86
N SER A 262 14.06 33.75 1.88
CA SER A 262 12.99 32.82 1.47
C SER A 262 11.95 32.64 2.59
N THR A 263 10.68 32.56 2.21
CA THR A 263 9.56 32.24 3.09
C THR A 263 8.66 31.24 2.41
#